data_a6efe33ede597d17606c3e0d95ee0d32
#
_entry.id   a6efe33ede597d17606c3e0d95ee0d32
#
_cell.length_a   1.000
_cell.length_b   1.000
_cell.length_c   1.000
_cell.angle_alpha   90.00
_cell.angle_beta   90.00
_cell.angle_gamma   90.00
#
_symmetry.space_group_name_H-M   'P 1'
#
loop_
_entity.id
_entity.type
_entity.pdbx_description
1 polymer ?
#
loop_
_entity_poly.entity_id
_entity_poly.type
_entity_poly.pdbx_seq_one_letter_code
_entity_poly.pdbx_strand_id
1 'polypeptide(L)'
;MLCQDRILKENWPFQRGDLYLIDYERGQRPRKSSIEISILLFPKEQNETTKHYMVAPITLDLTGLDPKTDEVIRDKRDIGKPYAVTLMRSHPVEQYRLLAYVGKISDKYASRIVRRYQEVMADFCDMPIK
;
A
#
# COMPACT_ATOMS: atom_id res chain seq x y z
N MET A 1 -1.57 7.19 19.97
CA MET A 1 -2.54 8.13 19.43
C MET A 1 -1.98 8.83 18.22
N LEU A 2 -2.73 8.88 17.15
CA LEU A 2 -2.28 9.59 15.95
C LEU A 2 -2.27 11.08 16.23
N CYS A 3 -1.21 11.73 15.79
CA CYS A 3 -1.12 13.19 15.87
C CYS A 3 -2.20 13.81 14.96
N GLN A 4 -2.88 14.85 15.41
CA GLN A 4 -3.90 15.50 14.61
C GLN A 4 -3.39 15.98 13.26
N ASP A 5 -2.11 16.34 13.19
CA ASP A 5 -1.48 16.81 11.96
C ASP A 5 -1.37 15.71 10.89
N ARG A 6 -1.54 14.43 11.27
CA ARG A 6 -1.50 13.31 10.36
C ARG A 6 -2.88 12.82 9.93
N ILE A 7 -3.94 13.40 10.49
CA ILE A 7 -5.30 13.09 10.05
C ILE A 7 -5.49 13.69 8.67
N LEU A 8 -5.95 12.86 7.74
CA LEU A 8 -6.14 13.29 6.37
C LEU A 8 -7.32 14.24 6.25
N LYS A 9 -7.11 15.33 5.55
CA LYS A 9 -8.16 16.30 5.28
C LYS A 9 -9.06 15.80 4.15
N GLU A 10 -10.27 16.32 4.07
CA GLU A 10 -11.26 15.93 3.09
C GLU A 10 -10.73 15.98 1.65
N ASN A 11 -9.90 16.99 1.34
CA ASN A 11 -9.35 17.19 0.00
C ASN A 11 -7.89 16.73 -0.11
N TRP A 12 -7.48 15.75 0.71
CA TRP A 12 -6.11 15.25 0.68
C TRP A 12 -5.76 14.68 -0.70
N PRO A 13 -4.62 15.07 -1.29
CA PRO A 13 -4.23 14.59 -2.62
C PRO A 13 -3.55 13.23 -2.52
N PHE A 14 -4.32 12.16 -2.59
CA PHE A 14 -3.76 10.80 -2.60
C PHE A 14 -2.97 10.58 -3.88
N GLN A 15 -1.72 10.17 -3.75
CA GLN A 15 -0.82 10.00 -4.89
C GLN A 15 -0.13 8.64 -4.84
N ARG A 16 0.19 8.14 -6.03
CA ARG A 16 0.98 6.91 -6.18
C ARG A 16 2.31 7.05 -5.44
N GLY A 17 2.66 6.02 -4.68
CA GLY A 17 3.90 6.03 -3.91
C GLY A 17 3.75 6.58 -2.51
N ASP A 18 2.57 7.09 -2.15
CA ASP A 18 2.30 7.51 -0.78
C ASP A 18 2.25 6.30 0.14
N LEU A 19 2.79 6.48 1.34
CA LEU A 19 2.71 5.49 2.41
C LEU A 19 1.68 5.95 3.43
N TYR A 20 0.76 5.04 3.78
CA TYR A 20 -0.32 5.33 4.73
C TYR A 20 -0.41 4.27 5.80
N LEU A 21 -0.84 4.67 6.99
CA LEU A 21 -1.37 3.73 7.96
C LEU A 21 -2.77 3.34 7.50
N ILE A 22 -3.01 2.04 7.38
CA ILE A 22 -4.27 1.51 6.89
C ILE A 22 -4.86 0.57 7.91
N ASP A 23 -6.16 0.72 8.17
CA ASP A 23 -6.92 -0.19 8.99
C ASP A 23 -7.46 -1.31 8.11
N TYR A 24 -6.97 -2.51 8.33
CA TYR A 24 -7.37 -3.70 7.58
C TYR A 24 -8.54 -4.45 8.21
N GLU A 25 -8.91 -4.10 9.42
CA GLU A 25 -9.99 -4.79 10.11
C GLU A 25 -11.33 -4.13 9.81
N ARG A 26 -12.32 -4.94 9.44
CA ARG A 26 -13.68 -4.46 9.21
C ARG A 26 -14.45 -4.37 10.54
N GLY A 27 -13.85 -3.77 11.52
CA GLY A 27 -14.49 -3.61 12.82
C GLY A 27 -14.84 -2.16 13.09
N GLN A 28 -15.69 -1.94 14.07
CA GLN A 28 -16.01 -0.59 14.52
C GLN A 28 -14.85 0.04 15.29
N ARG A 29 -13.93 -0.80 15.78
CA ARG A 29 -12.75 -0.34 16.51
C ARG A 29 -11.51 -1.00 15.91
N PRO A 30 -10.64 -0.23 15.26
CA PRO A 30 -9.41 -0.79 14.74
C PRO A 30 -8.53 -1.28 15.88
N ARG A 31 -8.06 -2.50 15.76
CA ARG A 31 -7.08 -3.04 16.69
C ARG A 31 -5.69 -2.64 16.24
N LYS A 32 -4.80 -2.44 17.19
CA LYS A 32 -3.41 -2.11 16.88
C LYS A 32 -2.76 -3.11 15.91
N SER A 33 -3.17 -4.38 16.01
CA SER A 33 -2.65 -5.44 15.13
C SER A 33 -3.22 -5.42 13.72
N SER A 34 -4.32 -4.68 13.48
CA SER A 34 -4.92 -4.58 12.15
C SER A 34 -4.46 -3.35 11.38
N ILE A 35 -3.67 -2.48 12.01
CA ILE A 35 -3.17 -1.27 11.38
C ILE A 35 -1.77 -1.56 10.86
N GLU A 36 -1.60 -1.44 9.55
CA GLU A 36 -0.32 -1.67 8.88
C GLU A 36 0.03 -0.51 7.96
N ILE A 37 1.32 -0.32 7.73
CA ILE A 37 1.76 0.64 6.72
C ILE A 37 1.65 -0.03 5.37
N SER A 38 1.05 0.67 4.42
CA SER A 38 0.93 0.19 3.04
C SER A 38 1.24 1.31 2.07
N ILE A 39 1.65 0.92 0.86
CA ILE A 39 1.93 1.86 -0.19
C ILE A 39 0.74 1.94 -1.14
N LEU A 40 0.40 3.16 -1.54
CA LEU A 40 -0.65 3.39 -2.52
C LEU A 40 -0.09 3.16 -3.93
N LEU A 41 -0.67 2.21 -4.65
CA LEU A 41 -0.23 1.87 -6.00
C LEU A 41 -0.93 2.73 -7.04
N PHE A 42 -2.24 2.82 -6.97
CA PHE A 42 -3.04 3.64 -7.89
C PHE A 42 -4.47 3.74 -7.36
N PRO A 43 -5.21 4.79 -7.76
CA PRO A 43 -6.64 4.86 -7.45
C PRO A 43 -7.41 3.82 -8.26
N LYS A 44 -8.40 3.21 -7.64
CA LYS A 44 -9.26 2.24 -8.30
C LYS A 44 -10.71 2.69 -8.18
N GLU A 45 -11.26 3.21 -9.24
CA GLU A 45 -12.66 3.62 -9.27
C GLU A 45 -13.56 2.40 -9.38
N GLN A 46 -14.49 2.27 -8.45
CA GLN A 46 -15.44 1.17 -8.45
C GLN A 46 -16.88 1.66 -8.63
N ASN A 47 -17.20 2.82 -8.08
CA ASN A 47 -18.50 3.45 -8.30
C ASN A 47 -18.41 4.92 -7.92
N GLU A 48 -19.51 5.66 -8.19
CA GLU A 48 -19.54 7.10 -8.00
C GLU A 48 -19.53 7.54 -6.53
N THR A 49 -19.89 6.66 -5.62
CA THR A 49 -20.12 7.04 -4.23
C THR A 49 -18.96 6.70 -3.31
N THR A 50 -18.13 5.72 -3.67
CA THR A 50 -17.04 5.27 -2.81
C THR A 50 -15.75 5.20 -3.59
N LYS A 51 -14.77 5.94 -3.12
CA LYS A 51 -13.42 5.90 -3.71
C LYS A 51 -12.64 4.74 -3.11
N HIS A 52 -11.99 3.99 -3.97
CA HIS A 52 -11.12 2.89 -3.59
C HIS A 52 -9.72 3.13 -4.13
N TYR A 53 -8.74 2.58 -3.42
CA TYR A 53 -7.35 2.66 -3.81
C TYR A 53 -6.72 1.28 -3.73
N MET A 54 -5.91 0.94 -4.74
CA MET A 54 -5.13 -0.28 -4.71
C MET A 54 -3.90 -0.02 -3.86
N VAL A 55 -3.71 -0.84 -2.83
CA VAL A 55 -2.59 -0.71 -1.90
C VAL A 55 -1.89 -2.04 -1.74
N ALA A 56 -0.63 -1.99 -1.30
CA ALA A 56 0.15 -3.18 -0.98
C ALA A 56 0.81 -2.97 0.38
N PRO A 57 0.70 -3.94 1.29
CA PRO A 57 1.35 -3.81 2.59
C PRO A 57 2.86 -3.91 2.47
N ILE A 58 3.58 -3.28 3.40
CA ILE A 58 5.02 -3.39 3.49
C ILE A 58 5.39 -4.24 4.70
N THR A 59 6.58 -4.83 4.66
CA THR A 59 7.13 -5.55 5.79
C THR A 59 8.55 -5.06 6.07
N LEU A 60 8.87 -4.96 7.35
CA LEU A 60 10.23 -4.65 7.80
C LEU A 60 11.09 -5.90 7.91
N ASP A 61 10.45 -7.06 7.90
CA ASP A 61 11.15 -8.35 7.93
C ASP A 61 11.56 -8.72 6.51
N LEU A 62 12.84 -8.66 6.23
CA LEU A 62 13.38 -8.93 4.89
C LEU A 62 13.79 -10.39 4.71
N THR A 63 13.43 -11.27 5.66
CA THR A 63 13.67 -12.70 5.53
C THR A 63 12.50 -13.38 4.85
N GLY A 64 12.76 -14.43 4.10
CA GLY A 64 11.70 -15.22 3.48
C GLY A 64 10.94 -14.52 2.36
N LEU A 65 11.55 -13.48 1.77
CA LEU A 65 10.91 -12.77 0.66
C LEU A 65 10.95 -13.59 -0.63
N ASP A 66 9.90 -13.42 -1.45
CA ASP A 66 9.86 -13.98 -2.78
C ASP A 66 10.36 -12.91 -3.77
N PRO A 67 11.52 -13.12 -4.42
CA PRO A 67 12.07 -12.11 -5.31
C PRO A 67 11.20 -11.84 -6.55
N LYS A 68 10.24 -12.70 -6.84
CA LYS A 68 9.30 -12.49 -7.97
C LYS A 68 8.18 -11.54 -7.62
N THR A 69 7.73 -11.54 -6.35
CA THR A 69 6.52 -10.85 -5.94
C THR A 69 6.77 -9.77 -4.90
N ASP A 70 7.95 -9.75 -4.29
CA ASP A 70 8.28 -8.78 -3.25
C ASP A 70 9.35 -7.83 -3.78
N GLU A 71 9.11 -6.54 -3.61
CA GLU A 71 10.05 -5.50 -4.05
C GLU A 71 10.68 -4.85 -2.83
N VAL A 72 12.03 -4.92 -2.75
CA VAL A 72 12.76 -4.35 -1.62
C VAL A 72 13.09 -2.89 -1.90
N ILE A 73 12.77 -2.02 -0.95
CA ILE A 73 13.08 -0.60 -0.99
C ILE A 73 14.16 -0.33 0.07
N ARG A 74 15.33 0.05 -0.38
CA ARG A 74 16.47 0.29 0.51
C ARG A 74 16.67 1.76 0.86
N ASP A 75 15.81 2.63 0.32
CA ASP A 75 15.81 4.03 0.68
C ASP A 75 15.23 4.19 2.10
N LYS A 76 16.04 4.75 3.00
CA LYS A 76 15.67 4.85 4.40
C LYS A 76 14.98 6.15 4.77
N ARG A 77 14.76 7.04 3.80
CA ARG A 77 14.26 8.39 4.10
C ARG A 77 12.82 8.41 4.58
N ASP A 78 12.00 7.45 4.14
CA ASP A 78 10.57 7.48 4.41
C ASP A 78 10.21 6.93 5.79
N ILE A 79 10.77 5.79 6.16
CA ILE A 79 10.45 5.14 7.43
C ILE A 79 11.70 4.79 8.25
N GLY A 80 12.88 5.25 7.82
CA GLY A 80 14.13 5.08 8.54
C GLY A 80 14.77 3.69 8.42
N LYS A 81 14.15 2.77 7.70
CA LYS A 81 14.63 1.39 7.54
C LYS A 81 14.32 0.89 6.14
N PRO A 82 15.13 -0.05 5.59
CA PRO A 82 14.71 -0.74 4.38
C PRO A 82 13.47 -1.58 4.65
N TYR A 83 12.65 -1.76 3.63
CA TYR A 83 11.41 -2.52 3.73
C TYR A 83 11.11 -3.21 2.41
N ALA A 84 10.19 -4.15 2.43
CA ALA A 84 9.72 -4.80 1.23
C ALA A 84 8.23 -4.54 1.03
N VAL A 85 7.83 -4.37 -0.22
CA VAL A 85 6.44 -4.26 -0.63
C VAL A 85 5.97 -5.64 -1.07
N THR A 86 4.93 -6.16 -0.43
CA THR A 86 4.41 -7.50 -0.70
C THR A 86 3.28 -7.41 -1.73
N LEU A 87 3.64 -7.49 -3.01
CA LEU A 87 2.70 -7.22 -4.10
C LEU A 87 1.61 -8.28 -4.24
N MET A 88 1.88 -9.52 -3.84
CA MET A 88 0.85 -10.56 -3.85
C MET A 88 -0.28 -10.32 -2.86
N ARG A 89 -0.05 -9.45 -1.88
CA ARG A 89 -1.06 -9.05 -0.90
C ARG A 89 -1.72 -7.73 -1.26
N SER A 90 -1.52 -7.25 -2.48
CA SER A 90 -2.19 -6.04 -2.97
C SER A 90 -3.69 -6.25 -3.00
N HIS A 91 -4.42 -5.24 -2.57
CA HIS A 91 -5.87 -5.30 -2.57
C HIS A 91 -6.47 -3.89 -2.55
N PRO A 92 -7.72 -3.73 -3.02
CA PRO A 92 -8.38 -2.43 -2.95
C PRO A 92 -8.90 -2.17 -1.54
N VAL A 93 -8.79 -0.92 -1.09
CA VAL A 93 -9.36 -0.48 0.18
C VAL A 93 -10.17 0.78 -0.04
N GLU A 94 -11.22 0.94 0.74
CA GLU A 94 -12.01 2.16 0.75
C GLU A 94 -11.20 3.30 1.34
N GLN A 95 -11.42 4.52 0.84
CA GLN A 95 -10.65 5.69 1.25
C GLN A 95 -10.64 5.90 2.77
N TYR A 96 -11.75 5.62 3.45
CA TYR A 96 -11.85 5.85 4.89
C TYR A 96 -10.92 4.96 5.71
N ARG A 97 -10.36 3.90 5.11
CA ARG A 97 -9.40 3.03 5.79
C ARG A 97 -7.98 3.58 5.78
N LEU A 98 -7.73 4.62 4.99
CA LEU A 98 -6.45 5.31 4.96
C LEU A 98 -6.43 6.30 6.12
N LEU A 99 -5.83 5.91 7.24
CA LEU A 99 -5.94 6.64 8.51
C LEU A 99 -5.01 7.83 8.60
N ALA A 100 -3.78 7.68 8.11
CA ALA A 100 -2.77 8.72 8.26
C ALA A 100 -1.69 8.60 7.19
N TYR A 101 -1.19 9.73 6.75
CA TYR A 101 -0.07 9.80 5.81
C TYR A 101 1.24 9.59 6.58
N VAL A 102 2.06 8.67 6.10
CA VAL A 102 3.36 8.36 6.72
C VAL A 102 4.50 9.03 5.96
N GLY A 103 4.45 9.00 4.64
CA GLY A 103 5.49 9.56 3.80
C GLY A 103 5.26 9.19 2.35
N LYS A 104 6.24 9.51 1.51
CA LYS A 104 6.16 9.23 0.08
C LYS A 104 7.50 8.71 -0.41
N ILE A 105 7.48 7.60 -1.16
CA ILE A 105 8.69 7.10 -1.81
C ILE A 105 8.97 7.93 -3.06
N SER A 106 10.21 7.90 -3.53
CA SER A 106 10.58 8.62 -4.74
C SER A 106 9.84 8.04 -5.95
N ASP A 107 9.63 8.87 -6.97
CA ASP A 107 8.94 8.46 -8.20
C ASP A 107 9.65 7.27 -8.88
N LYS A 108 10.96 7.20 -8.77
CA LYS A 108 11.75 6.10 -9.30
C LYS A 108 11.29 4.75 -8.72
N TYR A 109 11.16 4.69 -7.40
CA TYR A 109 10.72 3.47 -6.73
C TYR A 109 9.23 3.21 -6.96
N ALA A 110 8.42 4.26 -6.94
CA ALA A 110 6.99 4.13 -7.18
C ALA A 110 6.72 3.51 -8.55
N SER A 111 7.43 3.96 -9.58
CA SER A 111 7.29 3.43 -10.93
C SER A 111 7.72 1.96 -11.01
N ARG A 112 8.80 1.60 -10.33
CA ARG A 112 9.26 0.20 -10.28
C ARG A 112 8.23 -0.71 -9.62
N ILE A 113 7.62 -0.26 -8.54
CA ILE A 113 6.62 -1.04 -7.80
C ILE A 113 5.38 -1.26 -8.66
N VAL A 114 4.89 -0.23 -9.33
CA VAL A 114 3.71 -0.35 -10.19
C VAL A 114 4.01 -1.29 -11.37
N ARG A 115 5.19 -1.18 -11.96
CA ARG A 115 5.58 -2.09 -13.03
C ARG A 115 5.63 -3.53 -12.55
N ARG A 116 6.23 -3.77 -11.38
CA ARG A 116 6.29 -5.11 -10.80
C ARG A 116 4.89 -5.64 -10.50
N TYR A 117 4.01 -4.79 -9.99
CA TYR A 117 2.61 -5.15 -9.77
C TYR A 117 1.96 -5.63 -11.06
N GLN A 118 2.16 -4.90 -12.15
CA GLN A 118 1.59 -5.28 -13.45
C GLN A 118 2.13 -6.62 -13.93
N GLU A 119 3.43 -6.87 -13.76
CA GLU A 119 4.05 -8.14 -14.12
C GLU A 119 3.48 -9.29 -13.29
N VAL A 120 3.34 -9.10 -11.99
CA VAL A 120 2.79 -10.12 -11.08
C VAL A 120 1.36 -10.44 -11.46
N MET A 121 0.54 -9.43 -11.74
CA MET A 121 -0.86 -9.63 -12.10
C MET A 121 -1.00 -10.28 -13.48
N ALA A 122 -0.13 -9.95 -14.43
CA ALA A 122 -0.13 -10.58 -15.74
C ALA A 122 0.16 -12.08 -15.63
N ASP A 123 1.15 -12.46 -14.83
CA ASP A 123 1.46 -13.86 -14.58
C ASP A 123 0.26 -14.60 -13.96
N PHE A 124 -0.44 -13.91 -13.06
CA PHE A 124 -1.61 -14.46 -12.41
C PHE A 124 -2.76 -14.69 -13.41
N CYS A 125 -2.94 -13.74 -14.33
CA CYS A 125 -4.00 -13.84 -15.35
C CYS A 125 -3.70 -14.92 -16.39
N ASP A 126 -2.43 -15.23 -16.62
CA ASP A 126 -2.00 -16.25 -17.58
C ASP A 126 -2.01 -17.65 -16.98
N MET A 127 -2.30 -17.79 -15.70
CA MET A 127 -2.42 -19.10 -15.08
C MET A 127 -3.64 -19.84 -15.64
N PRO A 128 -3.48 -21.13 -16.02
CA PRO A 128 -4.63 -21.88 -16.51
C PRO A 128 -5.69 -22.02 -15.43
N ILE A 129 -6.90 -21.67 -15.78
CA ILE A 129 -8.05 -21.86 -14.91
C ILE A 129 -8.44 -23.31 -14.97
N LYS A 130 -8.33 -23.97 -13.85
CA LYS A 130 -8.78 -25.36 -13.74
C LYS A 130 -10.23 -25.41 -13.33
#